data_2809c1a880226fd0b603c5c1a51befc4
#
_entry.id   2809c1a880226fd0b603c5c1a51befc4
#
_cell.length_a   1.000
_cell.length_b   1.000
_cell.length_c   1.000
_cell.angle_alpha   90.00
_cell.angle_beta   90.00
_cell.angle_gamma   90.00
#
_symmetry.space_group_name_H-M   'P 1'
#
loop_
_entity.id
_entity.type
_entity.pdbx_description
1 polymer ?
#
loop_
_entity_poly.entity_id
_entity_poly.type
_entity_poly.pdbx_seq_one_letter_code
_entity_poly.pdbx_strand_id
1 'polypeptide(L)'
;MAVQPHDSINPETVDALLGAGAVAMVAIAFAWLLRRTGLRHAAVAAGVVTGIMLGPMVLGPSAPAAFVRWIDGGADERMALRDAERLVQARRAAMLHAGQAPTASDPAVTAELDDVERCSTALARARLDFAAPRRWIVLGLAALAILAAMADPGPRQSLWQPTAFAKGAWLAAVPMSATLLCLAFLDVERGTAIAFALAACTGCAAVAAGTDRALVHREETTAPLAQAARFATLLALVPLVIGVGVAAHGAFDAQRASWVAVAACLVGLFVHGTGARWLHRTSEVAIVPALSALLIVSIDLRTQAHWITTALVALGASDGRWLGAWIGARSSGALDGGSPSRTALAAQGATVAQLGFAGILASTTTVPAWGVVMLVLGALYLDITGTLRFAAAGSLRAADDDVRG
;
A
#
# COMPACT_ATOMS: atom_id res chain seq x y z
N MET A 1 14.64 38.75 26.06
CA MET A 1 14.27 37.43 25.59
C MET A 1 12.79 37.53 25.21
N ALA A 2 12.49 37.82 23.93
CA ALA A 2 11.12 37.97 23.46
C ALA A 2 10.54 36.59 23.27
N VAL A 3 9.47 36.26 23.98
CA VAL A 3 8.65 35.06 23.79
C VAL A 3 8.07 35.17 22.37
N GLN A 4 8.50 34.33 21.47
CA GLN A 4 7.85 34.21 20.17
C GLN A 4 6.38 33.83 20.38
N PRO A 5 5.42 34.46 19.67
CA PRO A 5 4.03 34.10 19.80
C PRO A 5 3.88 32.64 19.37
N HIS A 6 3.08 31.87 20.13
CA HIS A 6 2.66 30.52 19.87
C HIS A 6 2.37 30.37 18.38
N ASP A 7 3.07 29.43 17.73
CA ASP A 7 2.80 29.01 16.38
C ASP A 7 1.30 28.65 16.27
N SER A 8 0.53 29.55 15.71
CA SER A 8 -0.86 29.26 15.34
C SER A 8 -0.83 28.12 14.35
N ILE A 9 -1.45 27.00 14.72
CA ILE A 9 -1.53 25.81 13.84
C ILE A 9 -2.06 26.30 12.49
N ASN A 10 -1.28 26.06 11.44
CA ASN A 10 -1.66 26.49 10.08
C ASN A 10 -3.03 25.86 9.73
N PRO A 11 -4.05 26.65 9.37
CA PRO A 11 -5.38 26.16 9.04
C PRO A 11 -5.37 25.07 7.94
N GLU A 12 -4.44 25.14 6.98
CA GLU A 12 -4.25 24.11 5.98
C GLU A 12 -3.83 22.76 6.55
N THR A 13 -3.00 22.76 7.62
CA THR A 13 -2.64 21.53 8.33
C THR A 13 -3.85 20.89 8.98
N VAL A 14 -4.74 21.69 9.55
CA VAL A 14 -5.99 21.22 10.17
C VAL A 14 -6.92 20.62 9.10
N ASP A 15 -7.10 21.31 7.98
CA ASP A 15 -7.92 20.83 6.85
C ASP A 15 -7.35 19.53 6.27
N ALA A 16 -6.03 19.39 6.13
CA ALA A 16 -5.37 18.17 5.69
C ALA A 16 -5.60 17.00 6.66
N LEU A 17 -5.50 17.23 7.97
CA LEU A 17 -5.75 16.20 8.99
C LEU A 17 -7.23 15.79 9.01
N LEU A 18 -8.14 16.74 8.93
CA LEU A 18 -9.58 16.49 8.88
C LEU A 18 -9.95 15.71 7.61
N GLY A 19 -9.38 16.09 6.47
CA GLY A 19 -9.57 15.37 5.21
C GLY A 19 -9.08 13.93 5.28
N ALA A 20 -7.87 13.71 5.79
CA ALA A 20 -7.34 12.37 5.98
C ALA A 20 -8.18 11.54 6.97
N GLY A 21 -8.62 12.14 8.07
CA GLY A 21 -9.53 11.52 9.04
C GLY A 21 -10.87 11.14 8.43
N ALA A 22 -11.47 12.02 7.63
CA ALA A 22 -12.73 11.76 6.94
C ALA A 22 -12.61 10.59 5.94
N VAL A 23 -11.54 10.57 5.13
CA VAL A 23 -11.25 9.47 4.20
C VAL A 23 -11.11 8.14 4.96
N ALA A 24 -10.35 8.12 6.04
CA ALA A 24 -10.16 6.93 6.86
C ALA A 24 -11.49 6.44 7.46
N MET A 25 -12.29 7.34 8.03
CA MET A 25 -13.59 7.00 8.63
C MET A 25 -14.58 6.44 7.62
N VAL A 26 -14.67 7.03 6.41
CA VAL A 26 -15.54 6.52 5.33
C VAL A 26 -15.08 5.13 4.91
N ALA A 27 -13.78 4.91 4.76
CA ALA A 27 -13.23 3.59 4.39
C ALA A 27 -13.53 2.52 5.46
N ILE A 28 -13.38 2.86 6.74
CA ILE A 28 -13.70 1.96 7.86
C ILE A 28 -15.20 1.64 7.89
N ALA A 29 -16.05 2.65 7.75
CA ALA A 29 -17.51 2.47 7.73
C ALA A 29 -17.95 1.59 6.56
N PHE A 30 -17.35 1.79 5.37
CA PHE A 30 -17.64 0.97 4.20
C PHE A 30 -17.14 -0.47 4.36
N ALA A 31 -15.94 -0.67 4.90
CA ALA A 31 -15.43 -2.00 5.23
C ALA A 31 -16.34 -2.74 6.23
N TRP A 32 -16.82 -2.03 7.24
CA TRP A 32 -17.77 -2.58 8.20
C TRP A 32 -19.10 -2.99 7.55
N LEU A 33 -19.62 -2.15 6.63
CA LEU A 33 -20.83 -2.45 5.86
C LEU A 33 -20.65 -3.71 5.01
N LEU A 34 -19.54 -3.80 4.24
CA LEU A 34 -19.23 -4.97 3.41
C LEU A 34 -19.09 -6.26 4.24
N ARG A 35 -18.55 -6.17 5.46
CA ARG A 35 -18.49 -7.32 6.37
C ARG A 35 -19.87 -7.78 6.81
N ARG A 36 -20.82 -6.87 6.99
CA ARG A 36 -22.22 -7.22 7.31
C ARG A 36 -22.93 -7.96 6.19
N THR A 37 -22.55 -7.71 4.94
CA THR A 37 -23.07 -8.44 3.77
C THR A 37 -22.41 -9.81 3.56
N GLY A 38 -21.52 -10.24 4.45
CA GLY A 38 -20.81 -11.51 4.37
C GLY A 38 -19.46 -11.50 3.65
N LEU A 39 -19.06 -10.35 3.09
CA LEU A 39 -17.77 -10.16 2.42
C LEU A 39 -16.64 -9.91 3.44
N ARG A 40 -16.17 -10.98 4.10
CA ARG A 40 -15.21 -10.87 5.21
C ARG A 40 -13.84 -10.34 4.82
N HIS A 41 -13.42 -10.53 3.57
CA HIS A 41 -12.10 -10.17 3.06
C HIS A 41 -12.08 -8.88 2.22
N ALA A 42 -13.12 -8.04 2.32
CA ALA A 42 -13.26 -6.84 1.50
C ALA A 42 -12.60 -5.58 2.11
N ALA A 43 -11.71 -5.72 3.08
CA ALA A 43 -11.10 -4.56 3.75
C ALA A 43 -10.26 -3.69 2.78
N VAL A 44 -9.42 -4.34 1.96
CA VAL A 44 -8.62 -3.65 0.93
C VAL A 44 -9.51 -3.06 -0.14
N ALA A 45 -10.51 -3.84 -0.61
CA ALA A 45 -11.46 -3.38 -1.62
C ALA A 45 -12.25 -2.15 -1.14
N ALA A 46 -12.72 -2.15 0.11
CA ALA A 46 -13.39 -1.01 0.71
C ALA A 46 -12.51 0.24 0.72
N GLY A 47 -11.25 0.09 1.11
CA GLY A 47 -10.30 1.20 1.09
C GLY A 47 -10.01 1.72 -0.32
N VAL A 48 -9.75 0.83 -1.27
CA VAL A 48 -9.49 1.20 -2.67
C VAL A 48 -10.71 1.91 -3.29
N VAL A 49 -11.92 1.36 -3.13
CA VAL A 49 -13.15 1.98 -3.64
C VAL A 49 -13.36 3.36 -2.99
N THR A 50 -13.18 3.46 -1.67
CA THR A 50 -13.28 4.75 -0.98
C THR A 50 -12.26 5.77 -1.50
N GLY A 51 -10.99 5.35 -1.69
CA GLY A 51 -9.95 6.20 -2.24
C GLY A 51 -10.27 6.68 -3.65
N ILE A 52 -10.81 5.83 -4.51
CA ILE A 52 -11.27 6.19 -5.87
C ILE A 52 -12.44 7.17 -5.81
N MET A 53 -13.45 6.90 -4.98
CA MET A 53 -14.66 7.73 -4.87
C MET A 53 -14.35 9.12 -4.32
N LEU A 54 -13.48 9.23 -3.33
CA LEU A 54 -13.07 10.50 -2.72
C LEU A 54 -11.87 11.15 -3.43
N GLY A 55 -11.26 10.46 -4.38
CA GLY A 55 -10.08 10.90 -5.10
C GLY A 55 -10.37 11.78 -6.33
N PRO A 56 -9.33 12.06 -7.13
CA PRO A 56 -9.42 12.94 -8.30
C PRO A 56 -10.32 12.39 -9.40
N MET A 57 -10.64 11.10 -9.39
CA MET A 57 -11.45 10.47 -10.42
C MET A 57 -12.95 10.79 -10.29
N VAL A 58 -13.48 10.86 -9.07
CA VAL A 58 -14.92 11.03 -8.81
C VAL A 58 -15.19 12.32 -8.06
N LEU A 59 -14.60 12.53 -6.87
CA LEU A 59 -14.83 13.76 -6.10
C LEU A 59 -14.23 14.98 -6.81
N GLY A 60 -13.08 14.85 -7.45
CA GLY A 60 -12.44 15.94 -8.18
C GLY A 60 -13.36 16.60 -9.21
N PRO A 61 -13.99 15.85 -10.15
CA PRO A 61 -14.94 16.39 -11.11
C PRO A 61 -16.29 16.77 -10.52
N SER A 62 -16.83 16.01 -9.54
CA SER A 62 -18.17 16.21 -8.99
C SER A 62 -18.25 17.34 -7.98
N ALA A 63 -17.20 17.55 -7.18
CA ALA A 63 -17.13 18.58 -6.15
C ALA A 63 -15.70 19.15 -6.03
N PRO A 64 -15.22 19.90 -7.05
CA PRO A 64 -13.83 20.32 -7.15
C PRO A 64 -13.37 21.19 -5.97
N ALA A 65 -14.22 22.03 -5.44
CA ALA A 65 -13.88 22.88 -4.29
C ALA A 65 -13.65 22.03 -3.03
N ALA A 66 -14.48 21.03 -2.78
CA ALA A 66 -14.32 20.12 -1.65
C ALA A 66 -13.07 19.26 -1.81
N PHE A 67 -12.82 18.73 -3.02
CA PHE A 67 -11.63 17.95 -3.32
C PHE A 67 -10.35 18.74 -3.08
N VAL A 68 -10.27 19.97 -3.59
CA VAL A 68 -9.09 20.82 -3.42
C VAL A 68 -8.87 21.14 -1.94
N ARG A 69 -9.94 21.52 -1.22
CA ARG A 69 -9.83 21.87 0.20
C ARG A 69 -9.39 20.72 1.10
N TRP A 70 -9.94 19.51 0.89
CA TRP A 70 -9.80 18.41 1.85
C TRP A 70 -8.75 17.36 1.44
N ILE A 71 -8.42 17.26 0.15
CA ILE A 71 -7.60 16.18 -0.39
C ILE A 71 -6.34 16.69 -1.10
N ASP A 72 -6.45 17.67 -1.99
CA ASP A 72 -5.36 18.08 -2.89
C ASP A 72 -4.55 19.27 -2.34
N GLY A 73 -5.19 20.21 -1.66
CA GLY A 73 -4.57 21.44 -1.17
C GLY A 73 -4.29 22.47 -2.28
N GLY A 74 -3.67 23.57 -1.90
CA GLY A 74 -3.21 24.61 -2.84
C GLY A 74 -4.36 25.29 -3.59
N ALA A 75 -5.43 25.68 -2.91
CA ALA A 75 -6.60 26.30 -3.54
C ALA A 75 -6.27 27.64 -4.18
N ASP A 76 -5.51 28.47 -3.48
CA ASP A 76 -5.13 29.81 -3.94
C ASP A 76 -4.10 29.76 -5.08
N GLU A 77 -3.11 28.87 -4.98
CA GLU A 77 -2.11 28.63 -6.02
C GLU A 77 -2.75 28.07 -7.30
N ARG A 78 -3.80 27.24 -7.15
CA ARG A 78 -4.57 26.75 -8.30
C ARG A 78 -5.35 27.85 -8.99
N MET A 79 -5.93 28.79 -8.24
CA MET A 79 -6.58 29.95 -8.81
C MET A 79 -5.57 30.83 -9.53
N ALA A 80 -4.43 31.12 -8.89
CA ALA A 80 -3.35 31.90 -9.50
C ALA A 80 -2.84 31.26 -10.81
N LEU A 81 -2.64 29.94 -10.83
CA LEU A 81 -2.24 29.23 -12.05
C LEU A 81 -3.29 29.35 -13.16
N ARG A 82 -4.57 29.17 -12.84
CA ARG A 82 -5.65 29.34 -13.84
C ARG A 82 -5.73 30.75 -14.40
N ASP A 83 -5.51 31.76 -13.57
CA ASP A 83 -5.53 33.14 -14.02
C ASP A 83 -4.31 33.46 -14.91
N ALA A 84 -3.13 32.93 -14.58
CA ALA A 84 -1.96 33.01 -15.43
C ALA A 84 -2.17 32.30 -16.78
N GLU A 85 -2.74 31.09 -16.80
CA GLU A 85 -3.07 30.38 -18.03
C GLU A 85 -4.10 31.12 -18.89
N ARG A 86 -5.10 31.75 -18.26
CA ARG A 86 -6.09 32.60 -18.98
C ARG A 86 -5.45 33.81 -19.61
N LEU A 87 -4.49 34.47 -18.95
CA LEU A 87 -3.76 35.59 -19.49
C LEU A 87 -2.97 35.17 -20.74
N VAL A 88 -2.22 34.08 -20.71
CA VAL A 88 -1.53 33.52 -21.87
C VAL A 88 -2.50 33.26 -23.03
N GLN A 89 -3.66 32.64 -22.75
CA GLN A 89 -4.66 32.33 -23.76
C GLN A 89 -5.26 33.60 -24.35
N ALA A 90 -5.58 34.60 -23.53
CA ALA A 90 -6.10 35.89 -23.98
C ALA A 90 -5.08 36.63 -24.85
N ARG A 91 -3.81 36.62 -24.47
CA ARG A 91 -2.73 37.21 -25.24
C ARG A 91 -2.58 36.53 -26.60
N ARG A 92 -2.53 35.22 -26.65
CA ARG A 92 -2.45 34.45 -27.89
C ARG A 92 -3.62 34.76 -28.83
N ALA A 93 -4.84 34.82 -28.26
CA ALA A 93 -6.04 35.19 -29.02
C ALA A 93 -5.95 36.60 -29.58
N ALA A 94 -5.47 37.59 -28.81
CA ALA A 94 -5.28 38.95 -29.25
C ALA A 94 -4.25 39.08 -30.40
N MET A 95 -3.13 38.33 -30.31
CA MET A 95 -2.12 38.29 -31.40
C MET A 95 -2.70 37.68 -32.69
N LEU A 96 -3.48 36.60 -32.59
CA LEU A 96 -4.16 35.98 -33.73
C LEU A 96 -5.14 36.98 -34.39
N HIS A 97 -5.92 37.72 -33.58
CA HIS A 97 -6.84 38.75 -34.07
C HIS A 97 -6.09 39.92 -34.75
N ALA A 98 -4.87 40.22 -34.31
CA ALA A 98 -4.02 41.22 -34.94
C ALA A 98 -3.28 40.70 -36.19
N GLY A 99 -3.54 39.45 -36.62
CA GLY A 99 -2.85 38.84 -37.75
C GLY A 99 -1.40 38.45 -37.47
N GLN A 100 -0.98 38.47 -36.21
CA GLN A 100 0.37 38.07 -35.78
C GLN A 100 0.36 36.59 -35.39
N ALA A 101 1.29 35.81 -35.93
CA ALA A 101 1.48 34.44 -35.47
C ALA A 101 2.09 34.43 -34.05
N PRO A 102 1.45 33.85 -33.05
CA PRO A 102 2.00 33.74 -31.69
C PRO A 102 3.25 32.86 -31.73
N THR A 103 4.42 33.47 -31.71
CA THR A 103 5.69 32.74 -31.61
C THR A 103 6.10 32.65 -30.15
N ALA A 104 6.65 31.48 -29.75
CA ALA A 104 7.16 31.27 -28.40
C ALA A 104 8.33 32.19 -28.01
N SER A 105 8.88 32.91 -28.99
CA SER A 105 10.00 33.86 -28.82
C SER A 105 9.55 35.32 -28.62
N ASP A 106 8.23 35.60 -28.59
CA ASP A 106 7.73 36.91 -28.21
C ASP A 106 8.01 37.17 -26.73
N PRO A 107 8.74 38.23 -26.35
CA PRO A 107 9.13 38.49 -24.97
C PRO A 107 7.94 38.66 -24.02
N ALA A 108 6.81 39.15 -24.52
CA ALA A 108 5.58 39.25 -23.71
C ALA A 108 4.94 37.89 -23.45
N VAL A 109 4.92 37.00 -24.44
CA VAL A 109 4.43 35.62 -24.28
C VAL A 109 5.39 34.82 -23.39
N THR A 110 6.68 35.01 -23.51
CA THR A 110 7.69 34.35 -22.66
C THR A 110 7.52 34.75 -21.20
N ALA A 111 7.31 36.01 -20.88
CA ALA A 111 7.10 36.49 -19.52
C ALA A 111 5.83 35.90 -18.90
N GLU A 112 4.74 35.75 -19.66
CA GLU A 112 3.51 35.16 -19.19
C GLU A 112 3.67 33.62 -19.02
N LEU A 113 4.48 32.93 -19.83
CA LEU A 113 4.82 31.51 -19.66
C LEU A 113 5.68 31.31 -18.42
N ASP A 114 6.61 32.20 -18.12
CA ASP A 114 7.41 32.15 -16.88
C ASP A 114 6.52 32.33 -15.64
N ASP A 115 5.45 33.13 -15.73
CA ASP A 115 4.45 33.24 -14.68
C ASP A 115 3.67 31.95 -14.47
N VAL A 116 3.25 31.30 -15.55
CA VAL A 116 2.60 29.98 -15.48
C VAL A 116 3.53 28.96 -14.83
N GLU A 117 4.81 28.92 -15.19
CA GLU A 117 5.78 28.00 -14.59
C GLU A 117 6.00 28.33 -13.11
N ARG A 118 6.09 29.59 -12.71
CA ARG A 118 6.16 29.99 -11.29
C ARG A 118 4.94 29.58 -10.52
N CYS A 119 3.72 29.80 -11.02
CA CYS A 119 2.48 29.41 -10.39
C CYS A 119 2.35 27.88 -10.31
N SER A 120 2.78 27.15 -11.33
CA SER A 120 2.77 25.66 -11.32
C SER A 120 3.72 25.11 -10.26
N THR A 121 4.89 25.71 -10.11
CA THR A 121 5.89 25.34 -9.10
C THR A 121 5.37 25.66 -7.69
N ALA A 122 4.72 26.80 -7.51
CA ALA A 122 4.10 27.18 -6.23
C ALA A 122 2.99 26.19 -5.85
N LEU A 123 2.12 25.83 -6.80
CA LEU A 123 1.07 24.82 -6.59
C LEU A 123 1.66 23.46 -6.23
N ALA A 124 2.73 23.03 -6.89
CA ALA A 124 3.38 21.77 -6.57
C ALA A 124 3.93 21.76 -5.13
N ARG A 125 4.52 22.86 -4.68
CA ARG A 125 5.00 23.02 -3.30
C ARG A 125 3.85 23.01 -2.29
N ALA A 126 2.80 23.81 -2.52
CA ALA A 126 1.63 23.88 -1.65
C ALA A 126 0.99 22.49 -1.49
N ARG A 127 0.88 21.71 -2.56
CA ARG A 127 0.40 20.31 -2.49
C ARG A 127 1.32 19.41 -1.66
N LEU A 128 2.63 19.56 -1.77
CA LEU A 128 3.57 18.79 -0.98
C LEU A 128 3.46 19.13 0.51
N ASP A 129 3.32 20.41 0.84
CA ASP A 129 3.15 20.89 2.21
C ASP A 129 1.81 20.41 2.81
N PHE A 130 0.73 20.51 2.03
CA PHE A 130 -0.58 19.98 2.41
C PHE A 130 -0.57 18.46 2.61
N ALA A 131 0.21 17.73 1.81
CA ALA A 131 0.33 16.28 1.94
C ALA A 131 1.18 15.83 3.15
N ALA A 132 2.02 16.71 3.71
CA ALA A 132 2.94 16.34 4.79
C ALA A 132 2.25 15.76 6.03
N PRO A 133 1.18 16.34 6.61
CA PRO A 133 0.47 15.74 7.75
C PRO A 133 -0.14 14.38 7.41
N ARG A 134 -0.69 14.21 6.20
CA ARG A 134 -1.24 12.94 5.74
C ARG A 134 -0.17 11.85 5.66
N ARG A 135 1.06 12.18 5.24
CA ARG A 135 2.18 11.23 5.21
C ARG A 135 2.49 10.65 6.59
N TRP A 136 2.43 11.47 7.64
CA TRP A 136 2.62 10.99 9.02
C TRP A 136 1.51 10.04 9.46
N ILE A 137 0.26 10.30 9.07
CA ILE A 137 -0.86 9.37 9.33
C ILE A 137 -0.63 8.06 8.58
N VAL A 138 -0.27 8.13 7.29
CA VAL A 138 0.04 6.94 6.48
C VAL A 138 1.20 6.15 7.08
N LEU A 139 2.27 6.82 7.52
CA LEU A 139 3.42 6.20 8.18
C LEU A 139 3.01 5.49 9.49
N GLY A 140 2.19 6.14 10.31
CA GLY A 140 1.68 5.56 11.56
C GLY A 140 0.80 4.32 11.30
N LEU A 141 -0.14 4.40 10.35
CA LEU A 141 -0.98 3.27 9.96
C LEU A 141 -0.15 2.13 9.33
N ALA A 142 0.85 2.47 8.53
CA ALA A 142 1.78 1.51 7.95
C ALA A 142 2.59 0.77 9.02
N ALA A 143 3.10 1.50 10.01
CA ALA A 143 3.79 0.91 11.16
C ALA A 143 2.87 -0.05 11.94
N LEU A 144 1.62 0.35 12.20
CA LEU A 144 0.63 -0.50 12.86
C LEU A 144 0.28 -1.74 12.02
N ALA A 145 0.21 -1.62 10.69
CA ALA A 145 0.00 -2.76 9.79
C ALA A 145 1.17 -3.75 9.85
N ILE A 146 2.41 -3.27 9.80
CA ILE A 146 3.61 -4.10 9.92
C ILE A 146 3.65 -4.76 11.30
N LEU A 147 3.39 -4.02 12.36
CA LEU A 147 3.34 -4.53 13.72
C LEU A 147 2.28 -5.63 13.84
N ALA A 148 1.09 -5.43 13.27
CA ALA A 148 0.05 -6.44 13.23
C ALA A 148 0.50 -7.70 12.46
N ALA A 149 1.17 -7.54 11.32
CA ALA A 149 1.68 -8.65 10.52
C ALA A 149 2.73 -9.49 11.27
N MET A 150 3.49 -8.86 12.16
CA MET A 150 4.53 -9.51 12.95
C MET A 150 4.04 -10.11 14.26
N ALA A 151 2.89 -9.66 14.77
CA ALA A 151 2.32 -10.13 16.04
C ALA A 151 1.85 -11.59 15.98
N ASP A 152 1.95 -12.33 17.10
CA ASP A 152 1.58 -13.76 17.20
C ASP A 152 0.30 -14.00 18.00
N PRO A 153 -0.79 -14.37 17.37
CA PRO A 153 -2.02 -14.73 18.08
C PRO A 153 -1.94 -16.08 18.82
N GLY A 154 -0.95 -16.92 18.47
CA GLY A 154 -0.73 -18.24 19.04
C GLY A 154 -0.03 -18.26 20.40
N PRO A 155 0.10 -19.42 21.02
CA PRO A 155 0.95 -19.61 22.18
C PRO A 155 2.42 -19.34 21.82
N ARG A 156 3.19 -18.86 22.80
CA ARG A 156 4.60 -18.50 22.63
C ARG A 156 5.40 -19.73 22.16
N GLN A 157 5.65 -19.81 20.87
CA GLN A 157 6.46 -20.86 20.26
C GLN A 157 7.87 -20.33 19.98
N SER A 158 8.86 -21.22 19.96
CA SER A 158 10.22 -20.85 19.59
C SER A 158 10.26 -20.28 18.17
N LEU A 159 10.75 -19.06 18.03
CA LEU A 159 10.92 -18.38 16.73
C LEU A 159 11.89 -19.13 15.79
N TRP A 160 12.72 -20.02 16.35
CA TRP A 160 13.85 -20.64 15.64
C TRP A 160 13.57 -22.10 15.28
N GLN A 161 12.50 -22.36 14.54
CA GLN A 161 12.32 -23.69 13.94
C GLN A 161 12.98 -23.72 12.56
N PRO A 162 13.96 -24.60 12.29
CA PRO A 162 14.68 -24.66 11.01
C PRO A 162 13.74 -24.87 9.82
N THR A 163 12.68 -25.65 10.00
CA THR A 163 11.63 -25.90 8.99
C THR A 163 10.83 -24.66 8.67
N ALA A 164 10.49 -23.83 9.66
CA ALA A 164 9.78 -22.56 9.47
C ALA A 164 10.69 -21.53 8.76
N PHE A 165 11.98 -21.51 9.07
CA PHE A 165 12.96 -20.66 8.38
C PHE A 165 13.07 -21.04 6.90
N ALA A 166 13.22 -22.32 6.57
CA ALA A 166 13.30 -22.78 5.19
C ALA A 166 12.03 -22.43 4.39
N LYS A 167 10.84 -22.68 4.99
CA LYS A 167 9.55 -22.26 4.38
C LYS A 167 9.46 -20.75 4.18
N GLY A 168 9.92 -19.96 5.16
CA GLY A 168 9.96 -18.50 5.08
C GLY A 168 10.90 -17.97 4.01
N ALA A 169 12.07 -18.60 3.86
CA ALA A 169 13.03 -18.26 2.80
C ALA A 169 12.41 -18.46 1.41
N TRP A 170 11.71 -19.55 1.15
CA TRP A 170 11.01 -19.77 -0.12
C TRP A 170 9.82 -18.82 -0.31
N LEU A 171 9.07 -18.52 0.75
CA LEU A 171 7.99 -17.52 0.73
C LEU A 171 8.48 -16.10 0.40
N ALA A 172 9.73 -15.78 0.71
CA ALA A 172 10.35 -14.50 0.36
C ALA A 172 11.00 -14.56 -1.03
N ALA A 173 11.85 -15.56 -1.29
CA ALA A 173 12.70 -15.61 -2.47
C ALA A 173 11.90 -15.75 -3.78
N VAL A 174 10.88 -16.59 -3.81
CA VAL A 174 10.14 -16.87 -5.05
C VAL A 174 9.30 -15.66 -5.51
N PRO A 175 8.43 -15.04 -4.68
CA PRO A 175 7.70 -13.86 -5.11
C PRO A 175 8.63 -12.66 -5.38
N MET A 176 9.72 -12.52 -4.64
CA MET A 176 10.73 -11.48 -4.89
C MET A 176 11.35 -11.67 -6.27
N SER A 177 11.82 -12.88 -6.60
CA SER A 177 12.42 -13.17 -7.90
C SER A 177 11.43 -13.02 -9.04
N ALA A 178 10.18 -13.50 -8.85
CA ALA A 178 9.13 -13.36 -9.86
C ALA A 178 8.79 -11.88 -10.12
N THR A 179 8.66 -11.09 -9.07
CA THR A 179 8.38 -9.65 -9.17
C THR A 179 9.54 -8.88 -9.81
N LEU A 180 10.78 -9.18 -9.41
CA LEU A 180 11.98 -8.58 -10.03
C LEU A 180 12.09 -8.93 -11.50
N LEU A 181 11.80 -10.16 -11.87
CA LEU A 181 11.80 -10.59 -13.28
C LEU A 181 10.75 -9.81 -14.07
N CYS A 182 9.53 -9.72 -13.59
CA CYS A 182 8.48 -8.93 -14.23
C CYS A 182 8.88 -7.45 -14.40
N LEU A 183 9.48 -6.85 -13.37
CA LEU A 183 9.90 -5.45 -13.40
C LEU A 183 11.12 -5.21 -14.30
N ALA A 184 12.02 -6.20 -14.41
CA ALA A 184 13.17 -6.14 -15.32
C ALA A 184 12.73 -6.09 -16.80
N PHE A 185 11.65 -6.81 -17.17
CA PHE A 185 11.08 -6.73 -18.52
C PHE A 185 10.43 -5.37 -18.84
N LEU A 186 10.12 -4.59 -17.83
CA LEU A 186 9.43 -3.31 -17.97
C LEU A 186 10.38 -2.10 -17.87
N ASP A 187 11.68 -2.33 -17.82
CA ASP A 187 12.73 -1.30 -17.71
C ASP A 187 12.52 -0.33 -16.52
N VAL A 188 12.02 -0.87 -15.41
CA VAL A 188 11.84 -0.09 -14.17
C VAL A 188 13.20 0.13 -13.52
N GLU A 189 13.43 1.34 -13.01
CA GLU A 189 14.64 1.68 -12.27
C GLU A 189 14.95 0.64 -11.18
N ARG A 190 16.19 0.16 -11.14
CA ARG A 190 16.60 -0.97 -10.29
C ARG A 190 16.26 -0.77 -8.81
N GLY A 191 16.50 0.43 -8.27
CA GLY A 191 16.19 0.75 -6.87
C GLY A 191 14.71 0.62 -6.55
N THR A 192 13.87 1.17 -7.42
CA THR A 192 12.41 1.10 -7.34
C THR A 192 11.92 -0.34 -7.52
N ALA A 193 12.48 -1.09 -8.46
CA ALA A 193 12.12 -2.50 -8.68
C ALA A 193 12.43 -3.37 -7.46
N ILE A 194 13.58 -3.18 -6.82
CA ILE A 194 13.94 -3.90 -5.59
C ILE A 194 12.98 -3.56 -4.46
N ALA A 195 12.64 -2.28 -4.26
CA ALA A 195 11.70 -1.88 -3.21
C ALA A 195 10.33 -2.53 -3.39
N PHE A 196 9.81 -2.59 -4.63
CA PHE A 196 8.54 -3.26 -4.94
C PHE A 196 8.59 -4.77 -4.74
N ALA A 197 9.66 -5.40 -5.19
CA ALA A 197 9.84 -6.84 -5.02
C ALA A 197 9.88 -7.23 -3.54
N LEU A 198 10.55 -6.42 -2.72
CA LEU A 198 10.61 -6.62 -1.27
C LEU A 198 9.26 -6.43 -0.59
N ALA A 199 8.50 -5.40 -0.98
CA ALA A 199 7.14 -5.21 -0.49
C ALA A 199 6.21 -6.37 -0.88
N ALA A 200 6.35 -6.89 -2.11
CA ALA A 200 5.54 -8.00 -2.62
C ALA A 200 5.82 -9.33 -1.92
N CYS A 201 7.03 -9.56 -1.41
CA CYS A 201 7.40 -10.81 -0.74
C CYS A 201 7.06 -10.85 0.75
N THR A 202 6.56 -9.75 1.33
CA THR A 202 6.21 -9.71 2.75
C THR A 202 5.01 -10.59 3.08
N GLY A 203 5.08 -11.31 4.18
CA GLY A 203 4.02 -12.20 4.65
C GLY A 203 3.16 -11.59 5.76
N CYS A 204 2.09 -12.28 6.15
CA CYS A 204 1.26 -11.91 7.29
C CYS A 204 0.84 -13.13 8.10
N ALA A 205 1.16 -13.15 9.39
CA ALA A 205 0.79 -14.22 10.30
C ALA A 205 -0.74 -14.30 10.52
N ALA A 206 -1.45 -13.18 10.40
CA ALA A 206 -2.90 -13.11 10.64
C ALA A 206 -3.70 -13.94 9.66
N VAL A 207 -3.22 -14.08 8.43
CA VAL A 207 -3.92 -14.88 7.43
C VAL A 207 -3.84 -16.35 7.73
N ALA A 208 -2.67 -16.82 8.15
CA ALA A 208 -2.54 -18.19 8.63
C ALA A 208 -3.55 -18.48 9.76
N ALA A 209 -3.75 -17.55 10.70
CA ALA A 209 -4.70 -17.70 11.81
C ALA A 209 -6.17 -17.50 11.40
N GLY A 210 -6.47 -16.66 10.41
CA GLY A 210 -7.83 -16.40 9.94
C GLY A 210 -8.39 -17.49 9.03
N THR A 211 -7.56 -18.10 8.23
CA THR A 211 -7.90 -19.22 7.35
C THR A 211 -8.15 -20.51 8.13
N ASP A 212 -7.62 -20.60 9.34
CA ASP A 212 -7.72 -21.75 10.21
C ASP A 212 -9.15 -22.18 10.55
N ARG A 213 -10.03 -21.22 10.75
CA ARG A 213 -11.42 -21.49 11.13
C ARG A 213 -12.26 -22.14 10.01
N ALA A 214 -11.84 -22.01 8.75
CA ALA A 214 -12.60 -22.51 7.60
C ALA A 214 -12.02 -23.80 7.00
N LEU A 215 -10.68 -24.02 7.09
CA LEU A 215 -10.00 -25.10 6.39
C LEU A 215 -9.27 -26.09 7.28
N VAL A 216 -8.99 -25.77 8.53
CA VAL A 216 -8.09 -26.58 9.36
C VAL A 216 -8.73 -26.85 10.72
N HIS A 217 -9.28 -28.06 10.88
CA HIS A 217 -9.64 -28.60 12.17
C HIS A 217 -8.42 -29.04 13.04
N ARG A 218 -7.19 -28.63 12.66
CA ARG A 218 -5.97 -28.98 13.40
C ARG A 218 -5.08 -27.76 13.57
N GLU A 219 -4.95 -27.29 14.80
CA GLU A 219 -4.06 -26.20 15.25
C GLU A 219 -2.56 -26.42 14.90
N GLU A 220 -2.16 -27.67 14.63
CA GLU A 220 -0.76 -28.06 14.44
C GLU A 220 -0.14 -27.58 13.11
N THR A 221 -0.93 -27.30 12.07
CA THR A 221 -0.38 -26.97 10.73
C THR A 221 -0.24 -25.47 10.44
N THR A 222 -0.89 -24.62 11.22
CA THR A 222 -0.92 -23.16 10.97
C THR A 222 0.22 -22.41 11.64
N ALA A 223 0.65 -22.87 12.80
CA ALA A 223 1.75 -22.24 13.52
C ALA A 223 3.06 -22.18 12.70
N PRO A 224 3.48 -23.26 12.00
CA PRO A 224 4.68 -23.22 11.15
C PRO A 224 4.55 -22.25 9.99
N LEU A 225 3.34 -22.08 9.41
CA LEU A 225 3.12 -21.15 8.31
C LEU A 225 3.15 -19.70 8.77
N ALA A 226 2.57 -19.40 9.94
CA ALA A 226 2.63 -18.09 10.55
C ALA A 226 4.09 -17.67 10.86
N GLN A 227 4.88 -18.58 11.39
CA GLN A 227 6.31 -18.36 11.59
C GLN A 227 7.07 -18.16 10.28
N ALA A 228 6.79 -18.96 9.25
CA ALA A 228 7.37 -18.80 7.93
C ALA A 228 7.05 -17.42 7.32
N ALA A 229 5.82 -16.94 7.45
CA ALA A 229 5.41 -15.61 6.97
C ALA A 229 6.16 -14.48 7.70
N ARG A 230 6.42 -14.61 9.01
CA ARG A 230 7.24 -13.67 9.78
C ARG A 230 8.69 -13.66 9.33
N PHE A 231 9.28 -14.83 9.11
CA PHE A 231 10.64 -14.92 8.58
C PHE A 231 10.74 -14.29 7.19
N ALA A 232 9.75 -14.51 6.31
CA ALA A 232 9.70 -13.85 5.02
C ALA A 232 9.67 -12.32 5.17
N THR A 233 8.86 -11.80 6.10
CA THR A 233 8.78 -10.37 6.39
C THR A 233 10.09 -9.81 6.93
N LEU A 234 10.75 -10.52 7.86
CA LEU A 234 12.05 -10.12 8.40
C LEU A 234 13.15 -10.13 7.32
N LEU A 235 13.16 -11.14 6.47
CA LEU A 235 14.12 -11.24 5.36
C LEU A 235 13.90 -10.10 4.35
N ALA A 236 12.65 -9.71 4.08
CA ALA A 236 12.33 -8.60 3.21
C ALA A 236 12.70 -7.23 3.84
N LEU A 237 12.62 -7.12 5.17
CA LEU A 237 12.92 -5.88 5.88
C LEU A 237 14.39 -5.46 5.73
N VAL A 238 15.33 -6.39 5.82
CA VAL A 238 16.76 -6.09 5.78
C VAL A 238 17.17 -5.38 4.49
N PRO A 239 16.93 -5.94 3.29
CA PRO A 239 17.27 -5.26 2.05
C PRO A 239 16.38 -4.05 1.76
N LEU A 240 15.14 -3.99 2.29
CA LEU A 240 14.32 -2.78 2.21
C LEU A 240 14.98 -1.61 2.95
N VAL A 241 15.44 -1.83 4.18
CA VAL A 241 16.13 -0.80 4.97
C VAL A 241 17.43 -0.39 4.30
N ILE A 242 18.21 -1.35 3.79
CA ILE A 242 19.44 -1.07 3.06
C ILE A 242 19.11 -0.32 1.76
N GLY A 243 18.15 -0.80 0.97
CA GLY A 243 17.76 -0.19 -0.31
C GLY A 243 17.24 1.23 -0.16
N VAL A 244 16.35 1.47 0.80
CA VAL A 244 15.84 2.81 1.11
C VAL A 244 16.94 3.69 1.70
N GLY A 245 17.80 3.14 2.57
CA GLY A 245 18.92 3.85 3.15
C GLY A 245 19.98 4.27 2.11
N VAL A 246 20.23 3.42 1.14
CA VAL A 246 21.18 3.71 0.04
C VAL A 246 20.58 4.65 -1.01
N ALA A 247 19.34 4.45 -1.40
CA ALA A 247 18.64 5.31 -2.37
C ALA A 247 18.34 6.71 -1.83
N ALA A 248 18.20 6.83 -0.51
CA ALA A 248 17.85 8.06 0.17
C ALA A 248 19.05 8.82 0.75
N HIS A 249 20.25 8.69 0.15
CA HIS A 249 21.41 9.48 0.56
C HIS A 249 21.07 10.98 0.55
N GLY A 250 20.72 11.50 1.74
CA GLY A 250 20.34 12.92 1.95
C GLY A 250 18.87 13.19 2.27
N ALA A 251 17.95 12.24 2.11
CA ALA A 251 16.54 12.45 2.46
C ALA A 251 16.26 11.94 3.88
N PHE A 252 16.29 12.84 4.83
CA PHE A 252 16.08 12.55 6.26
C PHE A 252 14.75 11.81 6.56
N ASP A 253 13.71 12.07 5.77
CA ASP A 253 12.40 11.44 5.92
C ASP A 253 12.40 9.94 5.53
N ALA A 254 13.16 9.56 4.51
CA ALA A 254 13.27 8.16 4.10
C ALA A 254 13.98 7.31 5.14
N GLN A 255 15.03 7.85 5.75
CA GLN A 255 15.73 7.18 6.84
C GLN A 255 14.84 6.99 8.07
N ARG A 256 14.07 8.02 8.45
CA ARG A 256 13.09 7.93 9.55
C ARG A 256 12.02 6.88 9.28
N ALA A 257 11.43 6.89 8.09
CA ALA A 257 10.41 5.91 7.70
C ALA A 257 10.94 4.47 7.77
N SER A 258 12.19 4.23 7.35
CA SER A 258 12.84 2.93 7.46
C SER A 258 13.03 2.48 8.92
N TRP A 259 13.46 3.37 9.80
CA TRP A 259 13.57 3.06 11.23
C TRP A 259 12.23 2.78 11.88
N VAL A 260 11.16 3.47 11.47
CA VAL A 260 9.80 3.19 11.92
C VAL A 260 9.37 1.77 11.52
N ALA A 261 9.68 1.34 10.29
CA ALA A 261 9.40 -0.03 9.83
C ALA A 261 10.17 -1.07 10.65
N VAL A 262 11.46 -0.85 10.90
CA VAL A 262 12.29 -1.73 11.75
C VAL A 262 11.71 -1.82 13.16
N ALA A 263 11.42 -0.68 13.78
CA ALA A 263 10.85 -0.64 15.13
C ALA A 263 9.51 -1.37 15.19
N ALA A 264 8.61 -1.15 14.21
CA ALA A 264 7.32 -1.83 14.13
C ALA A 264 7.48 -3.35 14.02
N CYS A 265 8.43 -3.83 13.19
CA CYS A 265 8.73 -5.26 13.09
C CYS A 265 9.25 -5.83 14.41
N LEU A 266 10.23 -5.17 15.03
CA LEU A 266 10.82 -5.63 16.28
C LEU A 266 9.79 -5.66 17.41
N VAL A 267 9.00 -4.59 17.58
CA VAL A 267 7.94 -4.53 18.59
C VAL A 267 6.89 -5.61 18.32
N GLY A 268 6.51 -5.81 17.06
CA GLY A 268 5.54 -6.83 16.66
C GLY A 268 5.95 -8.25 17.09
N LEU A 269 7.24 -8.58 17.06
CA LEU A 269 7.75 -9.88 17.51
C LEU A 269 7.48 -10.15 19.01
N PHE A 270 7.31 -9.12 19.82
CA PHE A 270 7.02 -9.26 21.25
C PHE A 270 5.52 -9.23 21.58
N VAL A 271 4.68 -8.93 20.60
CA VAL A 271 3.22 -8.91 20.79
C VAL A 271 2.64 -10.30 20.59
N HIS A 272 2.11 -10.91 21.65
CA HIS A 272 1.58 -12.27 21.66
C HIS A 272 0.15 -12.37 22.23
N GLY A 273 -0.52 -13.47 21.93
CA GLY A 273 -1.78 -13.87 22.56
C GLY A 273 -2.92 -12.89 22.33
N THR A 274 -3.54 -12.40 23.40
CA THR A 274 -4.73 -11.52 23.33
C THR A 274 -4.42 -10.18 22.66
N GLY A 275 -3.24 -9.60 22.92
CA GLY A 275 -2.80 -8.34 22.29
C GLY A 275 -2.65 -8.49 20.79
N ALA A 276 -2.03 -9.58 20.34
CA ALA A 276 -1.91 -9.88 18.93
C ALA A 276 -3.29 -10.09 18.26
N ARG A 277 -4.19 -10.83 18.88
CA ARG A 277 -5.56 -11.04 18.37
C ARG A 277 -6.34 -9.74 18.24
N TRP A 278 -6.23 -8.86 19.22
CA TRP A 278 -6.85 -7.54 19.16
C TRP A 278 -6.27 -6.73 18.00
N LEU A 279 -4.94 -6.70 17.88
CA LEU A 279 -4.23 -5.96 16.84
C LEU A 279 -4.58 -6.46 15.44
N HIS A 280 -4.63 -7.77 15.22
CA HIS A 280 -5.08 -8.36 13.95
C HIS A 280 -6.51 -7.95 13.61
N ARG A 281 -7.42 -8.05 14.58
CA ARG A 281 -8.81 -7.64 14.37
C ARG A 281 -8.92 -6.16 14.03
N THR A 282 -8.17 -5.30 14.73
CA THR A 282 -8.14 -3.86 14.46
C THR A 282 -7.51 -3.56 13.10
N SER A 283 -6.45 -4.29 12.72
CA SER A 283 -5.82 -4.11 11.41
C SER A 283 -6.78 -4.40 10.28
N GLU A 284 -7.52 -5.48 10.34
CA GLU A 284 -8.50 -5.84 9.32
C GLU A 284 -9.71 -4.89 9.27
N VAL A 285 -10.19 -4.40 10.44
CA VAL A 285 -11.40 -3.57 10.50
C VAL A 285 -11.13 -2.11 10.21
N ALA A 286 -9.99 -1.59 10.67
CA ALA A 286 -9.70 -0.17 10.65
C ALA A 286 -8.43 0.19 9.88
N ILE A 287 -7.29 -0.48 10.17
CA ILE A 287 -5.99 -0.05 9.63
C ILE A 287 -5.92 -0.29 8.12
N VAL A 288 -6.26 -1.48 7.66
CA VAL A 288 -6.17 -1.86 6.23
C VAL A 288 -7.07 -1.00 5.35
N PRO A 289 -8.38 -0.84 5.63
CA PRO A 289 -9.22 0.01 4.78
C PRO A 289 -8.79 1.48 4.82
N ALA A 290 -8.43 2.03 5.99
CA ALA A 290 -7.97 3.40 6.10
C ALA A 290 -6.67 3.63 5.32
N LEU A 291 -5.68 2.74 5.50
CA LEU A 291 -4.40 2.83 4.81
C LEU A 291 -4.56 2.71 3.29
N SER A 292 -5.32 1.73 2.80
CA SER A 292 -5.58 1.56 1.37
C SER A 292 -6.28 2.78 0.76
N ALA A 293 -7.24 3.38 1.46
CA ALA A 293 -7.93 4.57 1.00
C ALA A 293 -6.98 5.78 0.92
N LEU A 294 -6.19 6.02 1.97
CA LEU A 294 -5.25 7.13 2.02
C LEU A 294 -4.12 7.01 0.99
N LEU A 295 -3.72 5.79 0.64
CA LEU A 295 -2.73 5.55 -0.40
C LEU A 295 -3.27 5.87 -1.81
N ILE A 296 -4.55 5.64 -2.05
CA ILE A 296 -5.17 5.81 -3.38
C ILE A 296 -5.80 7.20 -3.55
N VAL A 297 -6.30 7.84 -2.49
CA VAL A 297 -7.14 9.05 -2.57
C VAL A 297 -6.52 10.24 -3.31
N SER A 298 -5.20 10.33 -3.37
CA SER A 298 -4.48 11.42 -4.05
C SER A 298 -4.00 11.05 -5.45
N ILE A 299 -4.27 9.83 -5.90
CA ILE A 299 -3.69 9.28 -7.13
C ILE A 299 -4.75 9.26 -8.23
N ASP A 300 -4.42 9.85 -9.38
CA ASP A 300 -5.25 9.71 -10.58
C ASP A 300 -4.89 8.42 -11.31
N LEU A 301 -5.73 7.41 -11.13
CA LEU A 301 -5.53 6.09 -11.74
C LEU A 301 -5.60 6.13 -13.28
N ARG A 302 -6.18 7.16 -13.89
CA ARG A 302 -6.26 7.29 -15.35
C ARG A 302 -4.91 7.63 -15.95
N THR A 303 -4.15 8.47 -15.26
CA THR A 303 -2.86 9.00 -15.76
C THR A 303 -1.66 8.32 -15.12
N GLN A 304 -1.80 7.81 -13.89
CA GLN A 304 -0.70 7.30 -13.07
C GLN A 304 -0.69 5.79 -12.92
N ALA A 305 -1.75 5.07 -13.34
CA ALA A 305 -1.78 3.62 -13.26
C ALA A 305 -1.14 2.98 -14.49
N HIS A 306 -0.04 2.30 -14.28
CA HIS A 306 0.58 1.44 -15.28
C HIS A 306 -0.06 0.04 -15.20
N TRP A 307 -1.23 -0.14 -15.81
CA TRP A 307 -2.06 -1.34 -15.64
C TRP A 307 -1.35 -2.65 -15.98
N ILE A 308 -0.54 -2.67 -17.04
CA ILE A 308 0.23 -3.87 -17.44
C ILE A 308 1.24 -4.20 -16.35
N THR A 309 2.00 -3.22 -15.90
CA THR A 309 2.99 -3.37 -14.83
C THR A 309 2.32 -3.81 -13.53
N THR A 310 1.19 -3.19 -13.19
CA THR A 310 0.39 -3.57 -12.01
C THR A 310 -0.07 -5.01 -12.07
N ALA A 311 -0.59 -5.46 -13.21
CA ALA A 311 -1.02 -6.84 -13.40
C ALA A 311 0.14 -7.83 -13.27
N LEU A 312 1.28 -7.54 -13.89
CA LEU A 312 2.47 -8.41 -13.82
C LEU A 312 3.05 -8.49 -12.40
N VAL A 313 3.12 -7.37 -11.69
CA VAL A 313 3.58 -7.37 -10.28
C VAL A 313 2.59 -8.10 -9.38
N ALA A 314 1.29 -7.91 -9.57
CA ALA A 314 0.26 -8.61 -8.83
C ALA A 314 0.32 -10.14 -9.05
N LEU A 315 0.50 -10.58 -10.29
CA LEU A 315 0.72 -11.98 -10.64
C LEU A 315 2.01 -12.52 -10.01
N GLY A 316 3.13 -11.82 -10.18
CA GLY A 316 4.41 -12.21 -9.61
C GLY A 316 4.36 -12.33 -8.08
N ALA A 317 3.70 -11.40 -7.39
CA ALA A 317 3.51 -11.45 -5.95
C ALA A 317 2.56 -12.58 -5.53
N SER A 318 1.39 -12.73 -6.18
CA SER A 318 0.37 -13.73 -5.83
C SER A 318 0.83 -15.15 -6.15
N ASP A 319 1.14 -15.40 -7.41
CA ASP A 319 1.49 -16.73 -7.87
C ASP A 319 2.90 -17.11 -7.39
N GLY A 320 3.79 -16.13 -7.24
CA GLY A 320 5.08 -16.32 -6.59
C GLY A 320 4.96 -16.78 -5.13
N ARG A 321 4.04 -16.21 -4.36
CA ARG A 321 3.78 -16.66 -2.97
C ARG A 321 3.21 -18.06 -2.94
N TRP A 322 2.23 -18.35 -3.80
CA TRP A 322 1.68 -19.69 -3.91
C TRP A 322 2.77 -20.72 -4.24
N LEU A 323 3.58 -20.44 -5.25
CA LEU A 323 4.67 -21.32 -5.69
C LEU A 323 5.75 -21.45 -4.59
N GLY A 324 6.13 -20.35 -3.94
CA GLY A 324 7.10 -20.35 -2.86
C GLY A 324 6.64 -21.17 -1.65
N ALA A 325 5.37 -21.06 -1.27
CA ALA A 325 4.78 -21.86 -0.21
C ALA A 325 4.71 -23.35 -0.59
N TRP A 326 4.38 -23.66 -1.84
CA TRP A 326 4.33 -25.02 -2.36
C TRP A 326 5.72 -25.68 -2.36
N ILE A 327 6.74 -24.98 -2.88
CA ILE A 327 8.13 -25.44 -2.87
C ILE A 327 8.61 -25.61 -1.42
N GLY A 328 8.37 -24.63 -0.57
CA GLY A 328 8.75 -24.67 0.84
C GLY A 328 8.14 -25.84 1.59
N ALA A 329 6.86 -26.14 1.35
CA ALA A 329 6.21 -27.30 1.93
C ALA A 329 6.81 -28.62 1.43
N ARG A 330 7.16 -28.69 0.15
CA ARG A 330 7.72 -29.90 -0.45
C ARG A 330 9.18 -30.13 -0.05
N SER A 331 10.00 -29.07 0.01
CA SER A 331 11.44 -29.16 0.33
C SER A 331 11.69 -29.45 1.82
N SER A 332 10.81 -29.00 2.71
CA SER A 332 10.94 -29.25 4.15
C SER A 332 10.51 -30.68 4.56
N GLY A 333 10.21 -31.55 3.58
CA GLY A 333 9.78 -32.92 3.82
C GLY A 333 8.47 -32.93 4.59
N ALA A 334 7.40 -32.40 3.99
CA ALA A 334 6.09 -32.17 4.63
C ALA A 334 5.61 -33.33 5.51
N LEU A 335 6.32 -33.52 6.61
CA LEU A 335 6.06 -34.55 7.62
C LEU A 335 4.81 -34.23 8.45
N ASP A 336 4.27 -33.02 8.26
CA ASP A 336 3.13 -32.52 9.05
C ASP A 336 1.76 -32.92 8.47
N GLY A 337 1.70 -33.91 7.57
CA GLY A 337 0.43 -34.50 7.10
C GLY A 337 -0.47 -33.60 6.25
N GLY A 338 -0.05 -32.36 5.95
CA GLY A 338 -0.75 -31.42 5.08
C GLY A 338 -0.28 -31.53 3.62
N SER A 339 -1.21 -31.47 2.65
CA SER A 339 -0.80 -31.41 1.24
C SER A 339 -0.08 -30.09 0.96
N PRO A 340 1.02 -30.10 0.15
CA PRO A 340 1.72 -28.86 -0.23
C PRO A 340 0.80 -27.78 -0.82
N SER A 341 -0.23 -28.21 -1.55
CA SER A 341 -1.24 -27.33 -2.12
C SER A 341 -2.09 -26.60 -1.07
N ARG A 342 -2.41 -27.23 0.07
CA ARG A 342 -3.14 -26.59 1.18
C ARG A 342 -2.29 -25.53 1.86
N THR A 343 -1.01 -25.83 2.09
CA THR A 343 -0.06 -24.86 2.64
C THR A 343 0.10 -23.64 1.70
N ALA A 344 0.16 -23.89 0.39
CA ALA A 344 0.26 -22.84 -0.62
C ALA A 344 -1.00 -21.95 -0.65
N LEU A 345 -2.19 -22.53 -0.53
CA LEU A 345 -3.44 -21.77 -0.45
C LEU A 345 -3.49 -20.90 0.82
N ALA A 346 -3.08 -21.43 1.96
CA ALA A 346 -3.05 -20.69 3.22
C ALA A 346 -2.07 -19.51 3.20
N ALA A 347 -0.99 -19.57 2.41
CA ALA A 347 0.00 -18.50 2.29
C ALA A 347 -0.46 -17.30 1.46
N GLN A 348 -1.54 -17.41 0.70
CA GLN A 348 -1.94 -16.37 -0.27
C GLN A 348 -2.55 -15.11 0.34
N GLY A 349 -3.13 -15.17 1.50
CA GLY A 349 -3.90 -14.05 2.05
C GLY A 349 -3.12 -12.97 2.79
N ALA A 350 -1.85 -12.73 2.50
CA ALA A 350 -0.95 -11.90 3.30
C ALA A 350 -0.88 -10.43 2.83
N THR A 351 -1.96 -9.68 2.90
CA THR A 351 -2.02 -8.31 2.35
C THR A 351 -1.61 -7.21 3.33
N VAL A 352 -1.73 -7.45 4.65
CA VAL A 352 -1.52 -6.42 5.69
C VAL A 352 -0.07 -5.90 5.69
N ALA A 353 0.91 -6.80 5.65
CA ALA A 353 2.32 -6.41 5.60
C ALA A 353 2.66 -5.69 4.30
N GLN A 354 2.17 -6.16 3.16
CA GLN A 354 2.39 -5.52 1.86
C GLN A 354 1.87 -4.09 1.84
N LEU A 355 0.67 -3.85 2.38
CA LEU A 355 0.11 -2.51 2.52
C LEU A 355 0.92 -1.66 3.50
N GLY A 356 1.40 -2.23 4.60
CA GLY A 356 2.31 -1.56 5.51
C GLY A 356 3.58 -1.08 4.81
N PHE A 357 4.24 -1.94 4.04
CA PHE A 357 5.41 -1.55 3.26
C PHE A 357 5.08 -0.56 2.15
N ALA A 358 3.93 -0.68 1.48
CA ALA A 358 3.46 0.32 0.52
C ALA A 358 3.30 1.70 1.19
N GLY A 359 2.77 1.75 2.42
CA GLY A 359 2.65 2.97 3.20
C GLY A 359 4.01 3.58 3.60
N ILE A 360 4.97 2.74 4.01
CA ILE A 360 6.35 3.20 4.26
C ILE A 360 6.94 3.82 2.99
N LEU A 361 6.86 3.13 1.86
CA LEU A 361 7.38 3.60 0.57
C LEU A 361 6.69 4.89 0.12
N ALA A 362 5.38 4.99 0.25
CA ALA A 362 4.61 6.19 -0.08
C ALA A 362 5.00 7.41 0.78
N SER A 363 5.40 7.18 2.05
CA SER A 363 5.83 8.25 2.95
C SER A 363 7.22 8.79 2.63
N THR A 364 8.07 8.03 1.92
CA THR A 364 9.46 8.41 1.63
C THR A 364 9.63 9.35 0.43
N THR A 365 8.59 9.59 -0.35
CA THR A 365 8.64 10.37 -1.61
C THR A 365 9.64 9.88 -2.67
N THR A 366 10.39 8.83 -2.38
CA THR A 366 11.37 8.25 -3.30
C THR A 366 10.73 7.33 -4.33
N VAL A 367 9.52 6.86 -4.06
CA VAL A 367 8.79 5.94 -4.91
C VAL A 367 7.70 6.69 -5.69
N PRO A 368 7.63 6.53 -7.00
CA PRO A 368 6.61 7.19 -7.81
C PRO A 368 5.20 6.70 -7.44
N ALA A 369 4.21 7.59 -7.62
CA ALA A 369 2.81 7.31 -7.26
C ALA A 369 2.27 6.01 -7.91
N TRP A 370 2.63 5.75 -9.18
CA TRP A 370 2.24 4.53 -9.89
C TRP A 370 2.71 3.25 -9.20
N GLY A 371 3.86 3.29 -8.53
CA GLY A 371 4.38 2.15 -7.81
C GLY A 371 3.60 1.85 -6.53
N VAL A 372 3.15 2.87 -5.83
CA VAL A 372 2.24 2.72 -4.68
C VAL A 372 0.93 2.09 -5.13
N VAL A 373 0.38 2.55 -6.28
CA VAL A 373 -0.82 1.95 -6.91
C VAL A 373 -0.61 0.46 -7.16
N MET A 374 0.53 0.07 -7.75
CA MET A 374 0.84 -1.33 -8.02
C MET A 374 0.79 -2.20 -6.76
N LEU A 375 1.37 -1.71 -5.66
CA LEU A 375 1.38 -2.47 -4.40
C LEU A 375 -0.01 -2.59 -3.79
N VAL A 376 -0.82 -1.53 -3.83
CA VAL A 376 -2.18 -1.54 -3.29
C VAL A 376 -3.11 -2.41 -4.16
N LEU A 377 -3.06 -2.27 -5.48
CA LEU A 377 -3.85 -3.11 -6.39
C LEU A 377 -3.36 -4.56 -6.39
N GLY A 378 -2.06 -4.79 -6.22
CA GLY A 378 -1.50 -6.12 -5.98
C GLY A 378 -2.04 -6.75 -4.71
N ALA A 379 -2.14 -5.98 -3.61
CA ALA A 379 -2.77 -6.43 -2.37
C ALA A 379 -4.27 -6.75 -2.56
N LEU A 380 -4.99 -5.92 -3.31
CA LEU A 380 -6.39 -6.18 -3.67
C LEU A 380 -6.55 -7.46 -4.49
N TYR A 381 -5.67 -7.68 -5.48
CA TYR A 381 -5.67 -8.90 -6.29
C TYR A 381 -5.42 -10.15 -5.43
N LEU A 382 -4.47 -10.08 -4.47
CA LEU A 382 -4.20 -11.15 -3.52
C LEU A 382 -5.42 -11.47 -2.65
N ASP A 383 -6.13 -10.44 -2.19
CA ASP A 383 -7.30 -10.59 -1.34
C ASP A 383 -8.45 -11.26 -2.11
N ILE A 384 -8.70 -10.83 -3.35
CA ILE A 384 -9.74 -11.40 -4.22
C ILE A 384 -9.39 -12.84 -4.62
N THR A 385 -8.18 -13.09 -5.11
CA THR A 385 -7.78 -14.43 -5.57
C THR A 385 -7.68 -15.42 -4.43
N GLY A 386 -7.20 -14.99 -3.27
CA GLY A 386 -7.21 -15.79 -2.05
C GLY A 386 -8.62 -16.24 -1.70
N THR A 387 -9.60 -15.32 -1.69
CA THR A 387 -11.00 -15.60 -1.39
C THR A 387 -11.61 -16.60 -2.39
N LEU A 388 -11.38 -16.40 -3.69
CA LEU A 388 -11.90 -17.29 -4.74
C LEU A 388 -11.29 -18.70 -4.68
N ARG A 389 -9.99 -18.81 -4.45
CA ARG A 389 -9.31 -20.11 -4.32
C ARG A 389 -9.76 -20.87 -3.06
N PHE A 390 -10.07 -20.15 -1.98
CA PHE A 390 -10.67 -20.73 -0.77
C PHE A 390 -12.06 -21.26 -1.03
N ALA A 391 -12.91 -20.50 -1.69
CA ALA A 391 -14.26 -20.92 -2.04
C ALA A 391 -14.23 -22.19 -2.93
N ALA A 392 -13.35 -22.22 -3.93
CA ALA A 392 -13.15 -23.38 -4.79
C ALA A 392 -12.65 -24.62 -4.04
N ALA A 393 -11.70 -24.45 -3.11
CA ALA A 393 -11.19 -25.57 -2.31
C ALA A 393 -12.25 -26.13 -1.34
N GLY A 394 -13.14 -25.28 -0.82
CA GLY A 394 -14.27 -25.68 0.02
C GLY A 394 -15.33 -26.47 -0.74
N SER A 395 -15.65 -26.06 -1.98
CA SER A 395 -16.63 -26.76 -2.83
C SER A 395 -16.15 -28.13 -3.31
N LEU A 396 -14.86 -28.28 -3.61
CA LEU A 396 -14.25 -29.57 -3.96
C LEU A 396 -14.28 -30.55 -2.80
N ARG A 397 -14.21 -30.07 -1.56
CA ARG A 397 -14.25 -30.93 -0.37
C ARG A 397 -15.66 -31.43 -0.08
N ALA A 398 -16.66 -30.58 -0.22
CA ALA A 398 -18.06 -30.98 -0.09
C ALA A 398 -18.43 -32.08 -1.12
N ALA A 399 -17.92 -31.96 -2.35
CA ALA A 399 -18.12 -32.98 -3.39
C ALA A 399 -17.38 -34.30 -3.08
N ASP A 400 -16.22 -34.27 -2.44
CA ASP A 400 -15.42 -35.46 -2.07
C ASP A 400 -16.04 -36.19 -0.84
N ASP A 401 -16.65 -35.45 0.07
CA ASP A 401 -17.35 -36.00 1.24
C ASP A 401 -18.69 -36.62 0.82
N ASP A 402 -19.40 -36.07 -0.17
CA ASP A 402 -20.64 -36.65 -0.75
C ASP A 402 -20.38 -37.95 -1.54
N VAL A 403 -19.21 -38.13 -2.13
CA VAL A 403 -18.84 -39.36 -2.84
C VAL A 403 -18.38 -40.47 -1.92
N ARG A 404 -18.02 -40.16 -0.67
CA ARG A 404 -17.53 -41.13 0.33
C ARG A 404 -18.58 -41.55 1.37
N GLY A 405 -19.73 -40.90 1.42
CA GLY A 405 -20.88 -41.22 2.24
C GLY A 405 -21.88 -42.08 1.49
#